data_2e098d025b91f71ae540c7d754176f3e
#
_entry.id   2e098d025b91f71ae540c7d754176f3e
#
_cell.length_a   1.000
_cell.length_b   1.000
_cell.length_c   1.000
_cell.angle_alpha   90.00
_cell.angle_beta   90.00
_cell.angle_gamma   90.00
#
_symmetry.space_group_name_H-M   'P 1'
#
loop_
_entity.id
_entity.type
_entity.pdbx_description
1 polymer ?
#
loop_
_entity_poly.entity_id
_entity_poly.type
_entity_poly.pdbx_seq_one_letter_code
_entity_poly.pdbx_strand_id
1 'polypeptide(L)'
;MKKLFVAVLAIAGLVACNNESETVFNSSEKSIALTIANSNEATRAITDASATTDFECAAATDLTVLFADQSGKVVETRNLTAGDNTNGTYSFHKLPETVQQVGVIALRGNAAPATLAAAEAIWKTETLEAEVANIVVYGASGQMKQNNTCLVDGVNYPLFEGKVRVAPYHTRFEVLEFKCTDLGQNEYGYSKITLNKMTYGGQYEQTLGNVLESPTAVATAGEGKAWSWNWAPNKAAANLVVDLTVEGKGYTVAIPKKTLTINGYEDENGDPITTFASENVYKLKVPFLEANIDATDAYICVNVEVEIAKWVVNTITPTFGTDPTK
;
A
#
# COMPACT_ATOMS: atom_id res chain seq x y z
N MET A 1 -8.10 33.92 -12.57
CA MET A 1 -6.68 33.87 -13.00
C MET A 1 -5.96 32.98 -12.02
N LYS A 2 -5.86 31.69 -12.33
CA LYS A 2 -5.21 30.67 -11.47
C LYS A 2 -3.72 30.66 -11.85
N LYS A 3 -2.87 31.01 -10.89
CA LYS A 3 -1.42 30.96 -11.06
C LYS A 3 -0.97 29.51 -10.99
N LEU A 4 -0.53 28.98 -12.12
CA LEU A 4 0.13 27.70 -12.25
C LEU A 4 1.55 27.86 -11.66
N PHE A 5 1.80 27.31 -10.48
CA PHE A 5 3.15 27.16 -9.97
C PHE A 5 3.77 25.92 -10.61
N VAL A 6 4.53 26.13 -11.67
CA VAL A 6 5.47 25.13 -12.18
C VAL A 6 6.65 25.17 -11.23
N ALA A 7 6.78 24.17 -10.37
CA ALA A 7 8.00 23.93 -9.63
C ALA A 7 9.05 23.38 -10.61
N VAL A 8 9.81 24.27 -11.20
CA VAL A 8 11.06 23.93 -11.87
C VAL A 8 12.05 23.57 -10.76
N LEU A 9 12.24 22.28 -10.53
CA LEU A 9 13.30 21.81 -9.67
C LEU A 9 14.64 22.08 -10.36
N ALA A 10 15.27 23.18 -9.97
CA ALA A 10 16.62 23.48 -10.41
C ALA A 10 17.56 22.42 -9.81
N ILE A 11 18.04 21.50 -10.63
CA ILE A 11 19.22 20.69 -10.33
C ILE A 11 20.43 21.63 -10.43
N ALA A 12 20.60 22.46 -9.41
CA ALA A 12 21.76 23.31 -9.27
C ALA A 12 22.62 22.73 -8.14
N GLY A 13 23.61 21.97 -8.51
CA GLY A 13 24.57 21.57 -7.51
C GLY A 13 25.57 20.48 -7.87
N LEU A 14 26.04 20.42 -9.10
CA LEU A 14 27.31 19.73 -9.42
C LEU A 14 27.96 20.43 -10.59
N VAL A 15 28.27 21.72 -10.41
CA VAL A 15 29.28 22.39 -11.24
C VAL A 15 30.53 22.51 -10.38
N ALA A 16 31.31 21.46 -10.35
CA ALA A 16 32.70 21.59 -9.90
C ALA A 16 33.55 22.11 -11.09
N CYS A 17 34.18 23.19 -10.85
CA CYS A 17 34.95 23.99 -11.76
C CYS A 17 36.06 23.24 -12.51
N ASN A 18 36.22 23.65 -13.74
CA ASN A 18 37.39 23.48 -14.61
C ASN A 18 38.74 23.49 -13.89
N ASN A 19 39.41 22.37 -14.00
CA ASN A 19 40.87 22.33 -14.19
C ASN A 19 41.13 21.33 -15.31
N GLU A 20 41.89 21.78 -16.34
CA GLU A 20 42.29 20.97 -17.48
C GLU A 20 43.24 19.85 -17.03
N SER A 21 42.71 18.81 -16.41
CA SER A 21 43.30 17.49 -16.43
C SER A 21 42.48 16.68 -17.42
N GLU A 22 43.10 15.92 -18.29
CA GLU A 22 42.43 15.00 -19.22
C GLU A 22 41.46 14.16 -18.44
N THR A 23 40.18 14.51 -18.48
CA THR A 23 39.12 13.78 -17.80
C THR A 23 38.94 12.48 -18.56
N VAL A 24 39.31 11.37 -17.93
CA VAL A 24 39.09 10.05 -18.50
C VAL A 24 37.58 9.82 -18.62
N PHE A 25 37.13 9.52 -19.82
CA PHE A 25 35.71 9.17 -20.09
C PHE A 25 35.56 7.66 -20.12
N ASN A 26 34.74 7.11 -19.24
CA ASN A 26 34.43 5.69 -19.24
C ASN A 26 33.10 5.43 -19.98
N SER A 27 33.17 4.79 -21.14
CA SER A 27 32.01 4.45 -21.95
C SER A 27 31.45 3.05 -21.68
N SER A 28 32.17 2.22 -20.92
CA SER A 28 31.73 0.85 -20.58
C SER A 28 30.87 0.78 -19.32
N GLU A 29 30.79 1.87 -18.59
CA GLU A 29 29.99 2.02 -17.37
C GLU A 29 29.19 3.32 -17.42
N LYS A 30 28.14 3.38 -16.61
CA LYS A 30 27.28 4.56 -16.50
C LYS A 30 26.91 4.87 -15.05
N SER A 31 26.35 6.05 -14.86
CA SER A 31 25.72 6.48 -13.63
C SER A 31 24.21 6.68 -13.82
N ILE A 32 23.44 6.42 -12.79
CA ILE A 32 21.99 6.61 -12.78
C ILE A 32 21.63 7.48 -11.58
N ALA A 33 20.90 8.56 -11.85
CA ALA A 33 20.18 9.34 -10.85
C ALA A 33 18.72 8.87 -10.82
N LEU A 34 18.30 8.22 -9.74
CA LEU A 34 16.99 7.61 -9.60
C LEU A 34 16.13 8.39 -8.61
N THR A 35 15.03 8.93 -9.07
CA THR A 35 13.99 9.49 -8.20
C THR A 35 12.93 8.42 -7.93
N ILE A 36 12.70 8.12 -6.65
CA ILE A 36 11.64 7.21 -6.23
C ILE A 36 10.47 8.07 -5.75
N ALA A 37 9.35 7.99 -6.48
CA ALA A 37 8.14 8.69 -6.14
C ALA A 37 7.16 7.73 -5.44
N ASN A 38 6.47 8.25 -4.44
CA ASN A 38 5.35 7.57 -3.81
C ASN A 38 4.11 7.65 -4.72
N SER A 39 3.14 6.76 -4.51
CA SER A 39 1.88 6.73 -5.25
C SER A 39 1.08 8.03 -5.18
N ASN A 40 1.34 8.89 -4.20
CA ASN A 40 0.53 10.05 -3.86
C ASN A 40 0.73 11.33 -4.67
N GLU A 41 1.72 11.42 -5.53
CA GLU A 41 1.88 12.66 -6.32
C GLU A 41 0.81 12.83 -7.43
N ALA A 42 0.03 11.79 -7.74
CA ALA A 42 -0.89 11.79 -8.87
C ALA A 42 -2.38 11.99 -8.53
N THR A 43 -2.79 11.84 -7.28
CA THR A 43 -4.20 11.99 -6.89
C THR A 43 -4.38 13.09 -5.86
N ARG A 44 -4.50 14.30 -6.35
CA ARG A 44 -5.06 15.41 -5.59
C ARG A 44 -6.56 15.38 -5.75
N ALA A 45 -7.24 15.09 -4.70
CA ALA A 45 -8.49 15.68 -4.25
C ALA A 45 -9.26 14.74 -3.34
N ILE A 46 -8.79 14.53 -2.12
CA ILE A 46 -9.70 14.40 -1.00
C ILE A 46 -9.09 15.26 0.10
N THR A 47 -9.77 16.34 0.38
CA THR A 47 -9.44 17.29 1.41
C THR A 47 -9.81 16.71 2.76
N ASP A 48 -8.87 16.85 3.72
CA ASP A 48 -9.14 16.89 5.16
C ASP A 48 -9.93 15.73 5.77
N ALA A 49 -9.57 14.49 5.51
CA ALA A 49 -9.72 13.48 6.53
C ALA A 49 -8.61 13.71 7.56
N SER A 50 -9.00 13.99 8.78
CA SER A 50 -8.09 14.14 9.90
C SER A 50 -7.06 13.03 9.87
N ALA A 51 -5.83 13.44 9.64
CA ALA A 51 -4.63 12.71 9.80
C ALA A 51 -4.78 11.41 10.58
N THR A 52 -4.35 10.34 9.99
CA THR A 52 -3.57 9.36 10.72
C THR A 52 -3.81 7.99 10.20
N THR A 53 -3.16 7.68 9.16
CA THR A 53 -2.32 6.50 9.12
C THR A 53 -1.62 6.51 7.79
N ASP A 54 -0.47 7.17 7.76
CA ASP A 54 0.49 6.90 6.71
C ASP A 54 0.84 5.41 6.85
N PHE A 55 0.37 4.59 5.92
CA PHE A 55 0.76 3.19 5.89
C PHE A 55 2.17 3.11 5.36
N GLU A 56 3.14 2.93 6.25
CA GLU A 56 4.51 2.65 5.88
C GLU A 56 4.60 1.23 5.33
N CYS A 57 4.49 1.07 4.04
CA CYS A 57 4.60 -0.25 3.41
C CYS A 57 6.05 -0.73 3.24
N ALA A 58 7.02 0.17 3.26
CA ALA A 58 8.45 -0.18 3.22
C ALA A 58 9.31 0.96 3.76
N ALA A 59 10.28 0.65 4.62
CA ALA A 59 11.40 1.56 4.85
C ALA A 59 12.28 1.63 3.60
N ALA A 60 12.94 2.76 3.34
CA ALA A 60 13.86 2.86 2.21
C ALA A 60 14.95 1.77 2.22
N THR A 61 15.36 1.34 3.43
CA THR A 61 16.34 0.25 3.63
C THR A 61 15.85 -1.12 3.20
N ASP A 62 14.53 -1.31 3.02
CA ASP A 62 13.94 -2.58 2.60
C ASP A 62 13.80 -2.69 1.08
N LEU A 63 14.10 -1.62 0.37
CA LEU A 63 13.97 -1.56 -1.07
C LEU A 63 15.25 -2.02 -1.77
N THR A 64 15.07 -2.88 -2.75
CA THR A 64 16.13 -3.32 -3.67
C THR A 64 15.91 -2.71 -5.03
N VAL A 65 16.95 -2.11 -5.58
CA VAL A 65 16.98 -1.59 -6.95
C VAL A 65 17.48 -2.68 -7.87
N LEU A 66 16.73 -2.92 -8.93
CA LEU A 66 17.01 -3.90 -9.98
C LEU A 66 17.44 -3.15 -11.23
N PHE A 67 18.70 -3.26 -11.61
CA PHE A 67 19.22 -2.69 -12.84
C PHE A 67 19.13 -3.72 -13.95
N ALA A 68 18.35 -3.41 -14.99
CA ALA A 68 18.02 -4.34 -16.05
C ALA A 68 18.46 -3.81 -17.42
N ASP A 69 18.76 -4.75 -18.32
CA ASP A 69 19.04 -4.45 -19.71
C ASP A 69 17.77 -4.13 -20.51
N GLN A 70 17.89 -3.90 -21.80
CA GLN A 70 16.77 -3.60 -22.69
C GLN A 70 15.69 -4.69 -22.72
N SER A 71 16.05 -5.93 -22.47
CA SER A 71 15.13 -7.07 -22.43
C SER A 71 14.40 -7.22 -21.09
N GLY A 72 14.77 -6.42 -20.09
CA GLY A 72 14.28 -6.54 -18.72
C GLY A 72 15.01 -7.58 -17.89
N LYS A 73 16.12 -8.14 -18.38
CA LYS A 73 16.96 -9.06 -17.60
C LYS A 73 17.75 -8.23 -16.58
N VAL A 74 17.67 -8.63 -15.30
CA VAL A 74 18.42 -7.98 -14.23
C VAL A 74 19.90 -8.36 -14.36
N VAL A 75 20.75 -7.36 -14.46
CA VAL A 75 22.21 -7.50 -14.59
C VAL A 75 22.94 -7.14 -13.31
N GLU A 76 22.32 -6.31 -12.47
CA GLU A 76 22.84 -5.91 -11.17
C GLU A 76 21.71 -5.58 -10.20
N THR A 77 21.94 -5.76 -8.89
CA THR A 77 21.02 -5.38 -7.83
C THR A 77 21.73 -4.62 -6.73
N ARG A 78 21.11 -3.58 -6.19
CA ARG A 78 21.61 -2.86 -5.02
C ARG A 78 20.48 -2.56 -4.05
N ASN A 79 20.75 -2.68 -2.77
CA ASN A 79 19.82 -2.20 -1.76
C ASN A 79 19.93 -0.68 -1.67
N LEU A 80 18.81 0.00 -1.44
CA LEU A 80 18.83 1.42 -1.16
C LEU A 80 19.47 1.66 0.20
N THR A 81 20.36 2.63 0.24
CA THR A 81 20.95 3.11 1.49
C THR A 81 20.71 4.61 1.65
N ALA A 82 20.69 5.09 2.89
CA ALA A 82 20.51 6.51 3.17
C ALA A 82 21.65 7.36 2.57
N GLY A 83 22.84 6.79 2.44
CA GLY A 83 24.03 7.47 1.87
C GLY A 83 23.92 7.74 0.36
N ASP A 84 23.08 7.00 -0.35
CA ASP A 84 22.87 7.17 -1.79
C ASP A 84 21.86 8.30 -2.11
N ASN A 85 21.19 8.84 -1.10
CA ASN A 85 20.12 9.82 -1.26
C ASN A 85 20.62 11.26 -1.12
N THR A 86 20.39 12.06 -2.15
CA THR A 86 20.56 13.52 -2.10
C THR A 86 19.25 14.18 -2.58
N ASN A 87 18.52 14.84 -1.66
CA ASN A 87 17.27 15.53 -1.96
C ASN A 87 16.21 14.66 -2.67
N GLY A 88 16.03 13.42 -2.25
CA GLY A 88 15.04 12.50 -2.83
C GLY A 88 15.50 11.77 -4.09
N THR A 89 16.75 12.01 -4.52
CA THR A 89 17.37 11.33 -5.65
C THR A 89 18.48 10.41 -5.17
N TYR A 90 18.44 9.17 -5.59
CA TYR A 90 19.48 8.17 -5.32
C TYR A 90 20.46 8.11 -6.48
N SER A 91 21.77 8.17 -6.17
CA SER A 91 22.83 8.15 -7.18
C SER A 91 23.56 6.82 -7.17
N PHE A 92 23.60 6.17 -8.32
CA PHE A 92 24.30 4.92 -8.54
C PHE A 92 25.36 5.07 -9.60
N HIS A 93 26.57 4.63 -9.31
CA HIS A 93 27.73 4.81 -10.18
C HIS A 93 28.35 3.46 -10.55
N LYS A 94 29.13 3.45 -11.62
CA LYS A 94 29.87 2.27 -12.12
C LYS A 94 28.95 1.09 -12.44
N LEU A 95 27.78 1.41 -13.03
CA LEU A 95 26.84 0.40 -13.50
C LEU A 95 27.19 -0.05 -14.91
N PRO A 96 26.93 -1.32 -15.28
CA PRO A 96 27.17 -1.80 -16.64
C PRO A 96 26.47 -0.93 -17.71
N GLU A 97 27.11 -0.70 -18.83
CA GLU A 97 26.57 0.07 -19.97
C GLU A 97 25.22 -0.51 -20.46
N THR A 98 25.06 -1.83 -20.36
CA THR A 98 23.86 -2.55 -20.79
C THR A 98 22.61 -2.22 -20.00
N VAL A 99 22.72 -1.58 -18.82
CA VAL A 99 21.55 -1.17 -18.02
C VAL A 99 20.75 -0.11 -18.78
N GLN A 100 19.47 -0.36 -19.00
CA GLN A 100 18.56 0.57 -19.67
C GLN A 100 17.24 0.79 -18.93
N GLN A 101 16.91 -0.08 -17.97
CA GLN A 101 15.71 -0.02 -17.16
C GLN A 101 16.06 -0.19 -15.68
N VAL A 102 15.21 0.34 -14.82
CA VAL A 102 15.34 0.18 -13.37
C VAL A 102 13.99 -0.28 -12.80
N GLY A 103 14.04 -1.32 -11.98
CA GLY A 103 12.95 -1.70 -11.09
C GLY A 103 13.30 -1.39 -9.64
N VAL A 104 12.32 -1.14 -8.81
CA VAL A 104 12.46 -1.00 -7.35
C VAL A 104 11.43 -1.88 -6.69
N ILE A 105 11.84 -2.75 -5.77
CA ILE A 105 10.97 -3.72 -5.12
C ILE A 105 11.32 -3.87 -3.63
N ALA A 106 10.30 -4.03 -2.78
CA ALA A 106 10.47 -4.57 -1.43
C ALA A 106 10.36 -6.11 -1.50
N LEU A 107 11.48 -6.81 -1.39
CA LEU A 107 11.52 -8.26 -1.61
C LEU A 107 10.80 -9.08 -0.52
N ARG A 108 10.68 -8.58 0.70
CA ARG A 108 9.99 -9.25 1.81
C ARG A 108 10.43 -10.71 2.03
N GLY A 109 11.74 -10.95 1.93
CA GLY A 109 12.33 -12.29 2.08
C GLY A 109 12.35 -13.13 0.80
N ASN A 110 11.77 -12.66 -0.30
CA ASN A 110 11.91 -13.30 -1.59
C ASN A 110 13.35 -13.15 -2.12
N ALA A 111 13.80 -14.11 -2.93
CA ALA A 111 15.06 -13.98 -3.65
C ALA A 111 14.99 -12.84 -4.69
N ALA A 112 16.12 -12.22 -4.98
CA ALA A 112 16.20 -11.21 -6.02
C ALA A 112 15.78 -11.80 -7.38
N PRO A 113 14.81 -11.18 -8.09
CA PRO A 113 14.29 -11.69 -9.34
C PRO A 113 15.31 -11.52 -10.47
N ALA A 114 15.36 -12.49 -11.38
CA ALA A 114 16.26 -12.46 -12.53
C ALA A 114 15.80 -11.51 -13.64
N THR A 115 14.54 -11.08 -13.62
CA THR A 115 13.96 -10.17 -14.62
C THR A 115 12.96 -9.20 -13.96
N LEU A 116 12.69 -8.06 -14.59
CA LEU A 116 11.63 -7.15 -14.15
C LEU A 116 10.24 -7.81 -14.22
N ALA A 117 10.00 -8.70 -15.19
CA ALA A 117 8.76 -9.47 -15.27
C ALA A 117 8.59 -10.44 -14.08
N ALA A 118 9.71 -11.05 -13.60
CA ALA A 118 9.66 -11.87 -12.40
C ALA A 118 9.41 -11.03 -11.13
N ALA A 119 9.96 -9.81 -11.05
CA ALA A 119 9.66 -8.85 -9.98
C ALA A 119 8.18 -8.47 -9.95
N GLU A 120 7.60 -8.19 -11.12
CA GLU A 120 6.18 -7.91 -11.28
C GLU A 120 5.30 -9.10 -10.88
N ALA A 121 5.71 -10.32 -11.19
CA ALA A 121 5.01 -11.54 -10.78
C ALA A 121 5.01 -11.70 -9.24
N ILE A 122 6.13 -11.46 -8.56
CA ILE A 122 6.22 -11.44 -7.09
C ILE A 122 5.25 -10.40 -6.52
N TRP A 123 5.27 -9.18 -7.06
CA TRP A 123 4.40 -8.07 -6.63
C TRP A 123 2.90 -8.40 -6.77
N LYS A 124 2.52 -9.15 -7.81
CA LYS A 124 1.12 -9.57 -8.04
C LYS A 124 0.69 -10.78 -7.22
N THR A 125 1.64 -11.50 -6.61
CA THR A 125 1.39 -12.75 -5.86
C THR A 125 1.41 -12.48 -4.36
N GLU A 126 0.49 -11.64 -3.87
CA GLU A 126 0.39 -11.35 -2.45
C GLU A 126 -0.57 -12.29 -1.74
N THR A 127 -0.30 -12.58 -0.45
CA THR A 127 -1.24 -13.34 0.40
C THR A 127 -2.38 -12.47 0.87
N LEU A 128 -3.57 -13.06 1.03
CA LEU A 128 -4.78 -12.31 1.44
C LEU A 128 -4.65 -11.70 2.84
N GLU A 129 -3.91 -12.34 3.74
CA GLU A 129 -3.76 -11.92 5.14
C GLU A 129 -2.46 -11.13 5.41
N ALA A 130 -1.76 -10.69 4.35
CA ALA A 130 -0.48 -10.00 4.55
C ALA A 130 -0.64 -8.75 5.42
N GLU A 131 0.21 -8.65 6.45
CA GLU A 131 0.37 -7.44 7.26
C GLU A 131 0.85 -6.29 6.39
N VAL A 132 0.45 -5.05 6.72
CA VAL A 132 0.86 -3.85 5.95
C VAL A 132 2.37 -3.77 5.78
N ALA A 133 3.13 -4.03 6.85
CA ALA A 133 4.60 -4.02 6.82
C ALA A 133 5.21 -5.07 5.88
N ASN A 134 4.46 -6.10 5.51
CA ASN A 134 4.91 -7.20 4.66
C ASN A 134 4.39 -7.10 3.21
N ILE A 135 3.62 -6.08 2.89
CA ILE A 135 3.11 -5.88 1.53
C ILE A 135 4.27 -5.64 0.57
N VAL A 136 4.30 -6.40 -0.53
CA VAL A 136 5.25 -6.19 -1.60
C VAL A 136 4.87 -4.93 -2.36
N VAL A 137 5.81 -4.01 -2.49
CA VAL A 137 5.70 -2.84 -3.35
C VAL A 137 6.68 -2.94 -4.49
N TYR A 138 6.27 -2.49 -5.65
CA TYR A 138 7.09 -2.53 -6.85
C TYR A 138 6.79 -1.35 -7.75
N GLY A 139 7.79 -0.96 -8.51
CA GLY A 139 7.68 -0.02 -9.61
C GLY A 139 8.83 -0.19 -10.55
N ALA A 140 8.64 0.16 -11.82
CA ALA A 140 9.70 0.14 -12.82
C ALA A 140 9.70 1.42 -13.64
N SER A 141 10.88 1.85 -14.07
CA SER A 141 11.02 2.89 -15.07
C SER A 141 10.77 2.31 -16.46
N GLY A 142 10.36 3.17 -17.39
CA GLY A 142 10.59 2.89 -18.81
C GLY A 142 12.08 2.94 -19.16
N GLN A 143 12.37 2.91 -20.46
CA GLN A 143 13.75 3.11 -20.94
C GLN A 143 14.27 4.48 -20.52
N MET A 144 15.43 4.46 -19.85
CA MET A 144 16.09 5.68 -19.42
C MET A 144 16.87 6.33 -20.56
N LYS A 145 16.97 7.64 -20.53
CA LYS A 145 17.74 8.41 -21.49
C LYS A 145 18.95 9.05 -20.83
N GLN A 146 20.06 9.09 -21.56
CA GLN A 146 21.20 9.88 -21.13
C GLN A 146 20.84 11.36 -21.14
N ASN A 147 21.08 12.02 -20.01
CA ASN A 147 20.81 13.46 -19.86
C ASN A 147 22.09 14.28 -19.76
N ASN A 148 23.12 13.74 -19.10
CA ASN A 148 24.36 14.48 -18.82
C ASN A 148 25.55 13.52 -18.64
N THR A 149 26.62 14.02 -18.05
CA THR A 149 27.75 13.25 -17.51
C THR A 149 27.95 13.61 -16.05
N CYS A 150 28.49 12.69 -15.26
CA CYS A 150 28.90 12.96 -13.89
C CYS A 150 30.34 12.52 -13.67
N LEU A 151 31.07 13.31 -12.88
CA LEU A 151 32.44 13.05 -12.48
C LEU A 151 32.45 12.27 -11.16
N VAL A 152 33.01 11.05 -11.18
CA VAL A 152 33.17 10.19 -10.00
C VAL A 152 34.61 9.71 -9.96
N ASP A 153 35.30 9.97 -8.86
CA ASP A 153 36.72 9.60 -8.67
C ASP A 153 37.65 10.05 -9.83
N GLY A 154 37.39 11.23 -10.41
CA GLY A 154 38.16 11.74 -11.54
C GLY A 154 37.83 11.16 -12.90
N VAL A 155 36.83 10.32 -13.01
CA VAL A 155 36.35 9.69 -14.25
C VAL A 155 34.96 10.23 -14.61
N ASN A 156 34.76 10.62 -15.88
CA ASN A 156 33.45 11.00 -16.38
C ASN A 156 32.62 9.77 -16.83
N TYR A 157 31.42 9.65 -16.31
CA TYR A 157 30.46 8.62 -16.67
C TYR A 157 29.23 9.24 -17.35
N PRO A 158 28.65 8.58 -18.37
CA PRO A 158 27.32 8.96 -18.87
C PRO A 158 26.31 8.91 -17.73
N LEU A 159 25.54 9.99 -17.53
CA LEU A 159 24.49 10.08 -16.51
C LEU A 159 23.11 9.87 -17.14
N PHE A 160 22.39 8.90 -16.62
CA PHE A 160 21.00 8.61 -16.95
C PHE A 160 20.09 9.00 -15.80
N GLU A 161 18.91 9.47 -16.11
CA GLU A 161 17.89 9.81 -15.12
C GLU A 161 16.72 8.86 -15.24
N GLY A 162 16.23 8.38 -14.09
CA GLY A 162 15.07 7.51 -13.97
C GLY A 162 14.12 8.01 -12.90
N LYS A 163 12.82 7.86 -13.15
CA LYS A 163 11.78 8.05 -12.14
C LYS A 163 11.01 6.75 -12.01
N VAL A 164 10.90 6.24 -10.79
CA VAL A 164 10.15 5.02 -10.46
C VAL A 164 9.10 5.38 -9.42
N ARG A 165 7.86 5.01 -9.70
CA ARG A 165 6.76 5.07 -8.74
C ARG A 165 6.59 3.68 -8.15
N VAL A 166 6.77 3.54 -6.82
CA VAL A 166 6.55 2.31 -6.09
C VAL A 166 5.17 2.32 -5.43
N ALA A 167 4.47 1.21 -5.57
CA ALA A 167 3.12 1.06 -5.03
C ALA A 167 2.80 -0.42 -4.74
N PRO A 168 1.84 -0.74 -3.86
CA PRO A 168 1.27 -2.08 -3.76
C PRO A 168 0.40 -2.39 -4.98
N TYR A 169 0.26 -3.66 -5.32
CA TYR A 169 -0.64 -4.10 -6.38
C TYR A 169 -2.09 -4.22 -5.89
N HIS A 170 -2.27 -4.78 -4.69
CA HIS A 170 -3.58 -5.11 -4.16
C HIS A 170 -4.27 -3.90 -3.52
N THR A 171 -5.57 -4.00 -3.43
CA THR A 171 -6.39 -3.19 -2.54
C THR A 171 -6.42 -3.84 -1.16
N ARG A 172 -6.64 -3.04 -0.10
CA ARG A 172 -6.72 -3.52 1.27
C ARG A 172 -8.08 -3.23 1.86
N PHE A 173 -8.58 -4.21 2.61
CA PHE A 173 -9.78 -4.08 3.42
C PHE A 173 -9.44 -4.08 4.90
N GLU A 174 -10.18 -3.28 5.67
CA GLU A 174 -10.09 -3.20 7.11
C GLU A 174 -11.49 -3.11 7.70
N VAL A 175 -11.98 -4.18 8.34
CA VAL A 175 -13.19 -4.11 9.13
C VAL A 175 -12.84 -3.63 10.51
N LEU A 176 -13.33 -2.44 10.86
CA LEU A 176 -13.03 -1.74 12.10
C LEU A 176 -13.95 -2.22 13.22
N GLU A 177 -15.26 -2.38 12.92
CA GLU A 177 -16.25 -2.71 13.92
C GLU A 177 -17.50 -3.38 13.35
N PHE A 178 -18.16 -4.18 14.20
CA PHE A 178 -19.53 -4.63 14.02
C PHE A 178 -20.39 -4.10 15.17
N LYS A 179 -21.63 -3.67 14.88
CA LYS A 179 -22.55 -3.14 15.86
C LYS A 179 -23.99 -3.49 15.51
N CYS A 180 -24.70 -4.22 16.40
CA CYS A 180 -26.14 -4.39 16.30
C CYS A 180 -26.83 -3.21 16.99
N THR A 181 -27.45 -2.31 16.22
CA THR A 181 -27.93 -1.02 16.73
C THR A 181 -29.27 -1.12 17.46
N ASP A 182 -30.02 -2.20 17.32
CA ASP A 182 -31.34 -2.43 17.94
C ASP A 182 -31.39 -3.68 18.81
N LEU A 183 -30.24 -4.21 19.23
CA LEU A 183 -30.15 -5.42 20.02
C LEU A 183 -31.05 -5.38 21.27
N GLY A 184 -31.97 -6.31 21.36
CA GLY A 184 -32.94 -6.43 22.44
C GLY A 184 -34.09 -5.45 22.38
N GLN A 185 -34.21 -4.59 21.36
CA GLN A 185 -35.20 -3.52 21.29
C GLN A 185 -36.38 -3.81 20.37
N ASN A 186 -36.32 -4.85 19.58
CA ASN A 186 -37.33 -5.19 18.58
C ASN A 186 -38.04 -6.53 18.88
N GLU A 187 -38.90 -6.97 17.95
CA GLU A 187 -39.68 -8.24 18.09
C GLU A 187 -38.78 -9.50 18.12
N TYR A 188 -37.60 -9.46 17.55
CA TYR A 188 -36.64 -10.59 17.62
C TYR A 188 -36.12 -10.77 19.03
N GLY A 189 -35.83 -9.68 19.75
CA GLY A 189 -35.52 -9.65 21.16
C GLY A 189 -34.30 -10.48 21.55
N TYR A 190 -33.29 -10.52 20.69
CA TYR A 190 -32.04 -11.19 21.04
C TYR A 190 -31.37 -10.46 22.21
N SER A 191 -30.91 -11.24 23.19
CA SER A 191 -30.16 -10.70 24.34
C SER A 191 -28.67 -10.73 24.11
N LYS A 192 -28.21 -11.55 23.16
CA LYS A 192 -26.81 -11.75 22.88
C LYS A 192 -26.58 -12.24 21.45
N ILE A 193 -25.58 -11.69 20.82
CA ILE A 193 -25.08 -12.11 19.51
C ILE A 193 -23.58 -12.41 19.65
N THR A 194 -23.16 -13.61 19.27
CA THR A 194 -21.75 -13.96 19.17
C THR A 194 -21.35 -13.99 17.70
N LEU A 195 -20.36 -13.21 17.33
CA LEU A 195 -19.75 -13.20 16.01
C LEU A 195 -18.71 -14.32 15.98
N ASN A 196 -18.92 -15.36 15.19
CA ASN A 196 -18.05 -16.54 15.19
C ASN A 196 -16.93 -16.44 14.15
N LYS A 197 -17.32 -16.20 12.90
CA LYS A 197 -16.40 -16.18 11.78
C LYS A 197 -16.88 -15.20 10.73
N MET A 198 -15.94 -14.55 10.07
CA MET A 198 -16.16 -13.69 8.91
C MET A 198 -15.54 -14.33 7.67
N THR A 199 -16.24 -14.27 6.54
CA THR A 199 -15.78 -14.79 5.25
C THR A 199 -16.04 -13.75 4.17
N TYR A 200 -15.02 -13.43 3.35
CA TYR A 200 -15.14 -12.50 2.23
C TYR A 200 -14.88 -13.22 0.90
N GLY A 201 -15.86 -13.18 0.00
CA GLY A 201 -15.77 -13.76 -1.34
C GLY A 201 -15.42 -15.25 -1.37
N GLY A 202 -15.62 -15.98 -0.27
CA GLY A 202 -15.27 -17.40 -0.13
C GLY A 202 -13.76 -17.69 -0.15
N GLN A 203 -12.90 -16.66 -0.07
CA GLN A 203 -11.44 -16.79 -0.15
C GLN A 203 -10.73 -16.36 1.12
N TYR A 204 -11.21 -15.32 1.79
CA TYR A 204 -10.67 -14.86 3.06
C TYR A 204 -11.58 -15.31 4.19
N GLU A 205 -11.01 -15.90 5.24
CA GLU A 205 -11.70 -16.29 6.45
C GLU A 205 -10.99 -15.77 7.69
N GLN A 206 -11.76 -15.27 8.66
CA GLN A 206 -11.25 -14.80 9.94
C GLN A 206 -12.17 -15.25 11.06
N THR A 207 -11.61 -15.89 12.09
CA THR A 207 -12.30 -16.16 13.35
C THR A 207 -12.43 -14.88 14.15
N LEU A 208 -13.62 -14.59 14.69
CA LEU A 208 -13.92 -13.38 15.45
C LEU A 208 -13.98 -13.65 16.96
N GLY A 209 -14.98 -14.35 17.42
CA GLY A 209 -15.17 -14.69 18.84
C GLY A 209 -15.74 -13.56 19.71
N ASN A 210 -16.12 -12.44 19.10
CA ASN A 210 -16.65 -11.26 19.80
C ASN A 210 -18.12 -11.43 20.17
N VAL A 211 -18.54 -10.78 21.26
CA VAL A 211 -19.89 -10.85 21.80
C VAL A 211 -20.50 -9.46 21.89
N LEU A 212 -21.75 -9.33 21.42
CA LEU A 212 -22.60 -8.14 21.57
C LEU A 212 -23.73 -8.47 22.53
N GLU A 213 -23.88 -7.68 23.62
CA GLU A 213 -24.89 -7.88 24.68
C GLU A 213 -25.73 -6.61 24.90
N SER A 214 -25.54 -5.57 24.11
CA SER A 214 -26.33 -4.35 24.16
C SER A 214 -26.27 -3.61 22.81
N PRO A 215 -27.23 -2.70 22.51
CA PRO A 215 -27.22 -1.91 21.28
C PRO A 215 -26.07 -0.88 21.22
N THR A 216 -25.38 -0.68 22.34
CA THR A 216 -24.20 0.20 22.40
C THR A 216 -22.88 -0.58 22.32
N ALA A 217 -22.95 -1.91 22.42
CA ALA A 217 -21.76 -2.76 22.31
C ALA A 217 -21.20 -2.72 20.87
N VAL A 218 -19.87 -2.71 20.79
CA VAL A 218 -19.13 -2.71 19.53
C VAL A 218 -18.12 -3.86 19.58
N ALA A 219 -18.13 -4.68 18.56
CA ALA A 219 -17.12 -5.72 18.37
C ALA A 219 -15.99 -5.18 17.51
N THR A 220 -14.76 -5.27 17.99
CA THR A 220 -13.54 -4.83 17.29
C THR A 220 -12.47 -5.93 17.34
N ALA A 221 -11.47 -5.84 16.48
CA ALA A 221 -10.31 -6.74 16.49
C ALA A 221 -9.34 -6.47 17.66
N GLY A 222 -9.61 -5.44 18.46
CA GLY A 222 -8.79 -4.94 19.56
C GLY A 222 -8.46 -3.47 19.41
N GLU A 223 -7.87 -2.86 20.43
CA GLU A 223 -7.51 -1.45 20.40
C GLU A 223 -6.51 -1.16 19.27
N GLY A 224 -6.86 -0.20 18.40
CA GLY A 224 -6.02 0.20 17.26
C GLY A 224 -5.84 -0.87 16.19
N LYS A 225 -6.65 -1.94 16.19
CA LYS A 225 -6.57 -3.05 15.23
C LYS A 225 -7.82 -3.14 14.38
N ALA A 226 -7.67 -3.74 13.20
CA ALA A 226 -8.76 -4.10 12.31
C ALA A 226 -8.61 -5.56 11.87
N TRP A 227 -9.72 -6.22 11.52
CA TRP A 227 -9.65 -7.43 10.73
C TRP A 227 -9.37 -7.03 9.29
N SER A 228 -8.27 -7.49 8.73
CA SER A 228 -7.78 -6.97 7.47
C SER A 228 -7.30 -8.05 6.51
N TRP A 229 -7.50 -7.79 5.21
CA TRP A 229 -7.05 -8.65 4.12
C TRP A 229 -6.80 -7.83 2.86
N ASN A 230 -6.13 -8.43 1.87
CA ASN A 230 -5.90 -7.84 0.57
C ASN A 230 -6.84 -8.44 -0.47
N TRP A 231 -7.12 -7.71 -1.54
CA TRP A 231 -7.97 -8.16 -2.64
C TRP A 231 -7.37 -7.73 -3.97
N ALA A 232 -7.55 -8.56 -5.00
CA ALA A 232 -7.05 -8.20 -6.33
C ALA A 232 -7.74 -6.93 -6.83
N PRO A 233 -6.97 -5.97 -7.39
CA PRO A 233 -7.54 -4.71 -7.88
C PRO A 233 -8.50 -4.95 -9.05
N ASN A 234 -9.49 -4.07 -9.19
CA ASN A 234 -10.51 -4.10 -10.23
C ASN A 234 -11.34 -5.40 -10.28
N LYS A 235 -11.23 -6.24 -9.25
CA LYS A 235 -12.10 -7.38 -9.06
C LYS A 235 -13.43 -6.90 -8.51
N ALA A 236 -14.53 -7.53 -8.94
CA ALA A 236 -15.85 -7.21 -8.44
C ALA A 236 -15.94 -7.34 -6.91
N ALA A 237 -16.70 -6.46 -6.30
CA ALA A 237 -17.02 -6.54 -4.88
C ALA A 237 -17.69 -7.87 -4.56
N ALA A 238 -17.26 -8.52 -3.50
CA ALA A 238 -17.81 -9.79 -3.04
C ALA A 238 -18.57 -9.60 -1.73
N ASN A 239 -19.45 -10.54 -1.41
CA ASN A 239 -20.18 -10.51 -0.15
C ASN A 239 -19.25 -10.74 1.03
N LEU A 240 -19.46 -9.97 2.10
CA LEU A 240 -18.92 -10.24 3.42
C LEU A 240 -20.00 -10.98 4.23
N VAL A 241 -19.72 -12.20 4.64
CA VAL A 241 -20.63 -13.05 5.40
C VAL A 241 -20.08 -13.27 6.79
N VAL A 242 -20.90 -13.06 7.81
CA VAL A 242 -20.54 -13.30 9.21
C VAL A 242 -21.42 -14.40 9.78
N ASP A 243 -20.79 -15.49 10.23
CA ASP A 243 -21.48 -16.57 10.95
C ASP A 243 -21.71 -16.12 12.40
N LEU A 244 -22.94 -16.30 12.87
CA LEU A 244 -23.41 -15.83 14.17
C LEU A 244 -23.97 -16.98 15.02
N THR A 245 -23.97 -16.76 16.33
CA THR A 245 -24.78 -17.48 17.32
C THR A 245 -25.63 -16.47 18.09
N VAL A 246 -26.92 -16.69 18.24
CA VAL A 246 -27.85 -15.78 18.92
C VAL A 246 -28.49 -16.44 20.12
N GLU A 247 -28.77 -15.64 21.17
CA GLU A 247 -29.47 -16.04 22.40
C GLU A 247 -30.58 -15.02 22.72
N GLY A 248 -31.66 -15.43 23.36
CA GLY A 248 -32.76 -14.57 23.81
C GLY A 248 -34.12 -14.93 23.28
N LYS A 249 -35.15 -14.10 23.54
CA LYS A 249 -36.55 -14.21 23.12
C LYS A 249 -37.12 -15.64 23.12
N GLY A 250 -37.14 -16.27 24.30
CA GLY A 250 -37.71 -17.62 24.47
C GLY A 250 -36.76 -18.76 24.08
N TYR A 251 -35.59 -18.45 23.57
CA TYR A 251 -34.52 -19.43 23.40
C TYR A 251 -33.80 -19.65 24.72
N THR A 252 -33.85 -20.87 25.23
CA THR A 252 -33.08 -21.28 26.45
C THR A 252 -31.69 -21.76 26.10
N VAL A 253 -31.40 -21.91 24.82
CA VAL A 253 -30.12 -22.40 24.29
C VAL A 253 -29.74 -21.53 23.12
N ALA A 254 -28.43 -21.26 22.99
CA ALA A 254 -27.86 -20.54 21.86
C ALA A 254 -28.21 -21.20 20.52
N ILE A 255 -28.67 -20.43 19.56
CA ILE A 255 -28.94 -20.87 18.19
C ILE A 255 -27.72 -20.59 17.33
N PRO A 256 -26.96 -21.61 16.95
CA PRO A 256 -25.80 -21.46 16.07
C PRO A 256 -26.26 -21.35 14.60
N LYS A 257 -25.30 -21.03 13.74
CA LYS A 257 -25.43 -21.00 12.28
C LYS A 257 -26.42 -19.96 11.75
N LYS A 258 -26.53 -18.86 12.43
CA LYS A 258 -27.14 -17.66 11.88
C LYS A 258 -26.11 -16.91 11.02
N THR A 259 -26.56 -16.15 10.05
CA THR A 259 -25.68 -15.40 9.16
C THR A 259 -26.09 -13.95 9.03
N LEU A 260 -25.09 -13.08 8.88
CA LEU A 260 -25.23 -11.70 8.47
C LEU A 260 -24.50 -11.55 7.14
N THR A 261 -25.21 -11.12 6.10
CA THR A 261 -24.61 -10.97 4.76
C THR A 261 -24.63 -9.51 4.35
N ILE A 262 -23.45 -8.94 4.16
CA ILE A 262 -23.25 -7.61 3.58
C ILE A 262 -22.98 -7.81 2.08
N ASN A 263 -23.84 -7.29 1.23
CA ASN A 263 -23.82 -7.47 -0.22
C ASN A 263 -23.80 -6.18 -1.01
N GLY A 264 -23.66 -5.02 -0.34
CA GLY A 264 -23.51 -3.71 -0.94
C GLY A 264 -22.48 -2.86 -0.22
N TYR A 265 -21.82 -2.04 -0.96
CA TYR A 265 -20.82 -1.09 -0.46
C TYR A 265 -21.07 0.26 -1.12
N GLU A 266 -21.04 1.32 -0.35
CA GLU A 266 -21.21 2.70 -0.81
C GLU A 266 -20.05 3.55 -0.27
N ASP A 267 -19.65 4.55 -1.01
CA ASP A 267 -18.71 5.54 -0.52
C ASP A 267 -19.40 6.56 0.42
N GLU A 268 -18.65 7.54 0.90
CA GLU A 268 -19.14 8.60 1.78
C GLU A 268 -20.26 9.47 1.18
N ASN A 269 -20.41 9.46 -0.15
CA ASN A 269 -21.44 10.18 -0.89
C ASN A 269 -22.70 9.31 -1.13
N GLY A 270 -22.66 8.02 -0.79
CA GLY A 270 -23.70 7.04 -1.08
C GLY A 270 -23.63 6.48 -2.49
N ASP A 271 -22.50 6.67 -3.19
CA ASP A 271 -22.30 6.08 -4.51
C ASP A 271 -21.86 4.61 -4.40
N PRO A 272 -22.46 3.68 -5.18
CA PRO A 272 -22.17 2.26 -5.06
C PRO A 272 -20.76 1.91 -5.50
N ILE A 273 -20.02 1.19 -4.64
CA ILE A 273 -18.71 0.63 -4.93
C ILE A 273 -18.91 -0.78 -5.46
N THR A 274 -18.74 -0.98 -6.76
CA THR A 274 -18.89 -2.29 -7.43
C THR A 274 -17.56 -2.99 -7.69
N THR A 275 -16.46 -2.23 -7.68
CA THR A 275 -15.08 -2.72 -7.83
C THR A 275 -14.16 -1.92 -6.91
N PHE A 276 -13.04 -2.53 -6.54
CA PHE A 276 -12.08 -1.90 -5.65
C PHE A 276 -10.78 -1.58 -6.39
N ALA A 277 -10.34 -0.32 -6.32
CA ALA A 277 -9.14 0.15 -7.00
C ALA A 277 -7.87 -0.30 -6.25
N SER A 278 -6.79 -0.53 -7.00
CA SER A 278 -5.46 -0.75 -6.42
C SER A 278 -5.02 0.44 -5.55
N GLU A 279 -4.11 0.18 -4.64
CA GLU A 279 -3.50 1.21 -3.79
C GLU A 279 -4.44 1.88 -2.78
N ASN A 280 -5.71 1.45 -2.69
CA ASN A 280 -6.67 1.97 -1.75
C ASN A 280 -6.85 1.06 -0.52
N VAL A 281 -7.14 1.67 0.61
CA VAL A 281 -7.61 1.00 1.82
C VAL A 281 -9.09 1.32 1.99
N TYR A 282 -9.90 0.27 2.10
CA TYR A 282 -11.34 0.36 2.32
C TYR A 282 -11.62 0.00 3.77
N LYS A 283 -12.07 1.00 4.54
CA LYS A 283 -12.39 0.85 5.96
C LYS A 283 -13.88 0.70 6.16
N LEU A 284 -14.28 -0.40 6.78
CA LEU A 284 -15.67 -0.77 6.98
C LEU A 284 -16.05 -0.68 8.45
N LYS A 285 -17.12 0.06 8.74
CA LYS A 285 -17.89 -0.05 9.97
C LYS A 285 -19.20 -0.72 9.59
N VAL A 286 -19.58 -1.78 10.29
CA VAL A 286 -20.72 -2.62 9.94
C VAL A 286 -21.82 -2.47 10.99
N PRO A 287 -22.66 -1.42 10.89
CA PRO A 287 -23.91 -1.35 11.66
C PRO A 287 -24.93 -2.30 11.04
N PHE A 288 -25.67 -3.03 11.86
CA PHE A 288 -26.76 -3.89 11.40
C PHE A 288 -27.90 -3.91 12.42
N LEU A 289 -29.04 -4.42 11.99
CA LEU A 289 -30.24 -4.64 12.80
C LEU A 289 -30.43 -6.14 13.04
N GLU A 290 -31.15 -6.50 14.13
CA GLU A 290 -31.53 -7.89 14.36
C GLU A 290 -32.29 -8.48 13.16
N ALA A 291 -33.11 -7.66 12.48
CA ALA A 291 -33.85 -8.05 11.28
C ALA A 291 -32.96 -8.43 10.10
N ASN A 292 -31.70 -8.03 10.09
CA ASN A 292 -30.75 -8.38 9.05
C ASN A 292 -30.16 -9.79 9.21
N ILE A 293 -30.36 -10.42 10.37
CA ILE A 293 -29.85 -11.76 10.66
C ILE A 293 -30.68 -12.78 9.92
N ASP A 294 -30.07 -13.65 9.11
CA ASP A 294 -30.70 -14.62 8.21
C ASP A 294 -31.71 -14.03 7.19
N ALA A 295 -31.63 -12.73 6.96
CA ALA A 295 -32.48 -12.13 5.94
C ALA A 295 -31.95 -12.53 4.56
N THR A 296 -32.72 -13.37 3.85
CA THR A 296 -32.38 -13.85 2.50
C THR A 296 -32.56 -12.76 1.45
N ASP A 297 -33.42 -11.77 1.73
CA ASP A 297 -33.80 -10.70 0.80
C ASP A 297 -33.35 -9.31 1.24
N ALA A 298 -32.70 -9.20 2.40
CA ALA A 298 -32.20 -7.89 2.87
C ALA A 298 -30.89 -7.52 2.16
N TYR A 299 -30.97 -6.45 1.40
CA TYR A 299 -29.77 -5.79 0.90
C TYR A 299 -29.19 -4.97 2.05
N ILE A 300 -28.06 -5.42 2.58
CA ILE A 300 -27.31 -4.65 3.56
C ILE A 300 -26.21 -3.91 2.81
N CYS A 301 -26.34 -2.60 2.74
CA CYS A 301 -25.34 -1.70 2.24
C CYS A 301 -24.55 -1.10 3.41
N VAL A 302 -23.24 -1.14 3.32
CA VAL A 302 -22.36 -0.58 4.33
C VAL A 302 -21.62 0.60 3.72
N ASN A 303 -21.66 1.74 4.42
CA ASN A 303 -20.82 2.87 4.07
C ASN A 303 -19.36 2.51 4.31
N VAL A 304 -18.56 2.70 3.29
CA VAL A 304 -17.14 2.39 3.29
C VAL A 304 -16.37 3.69 3.25
N GLU A 305 -15.56 3.93 4.25
CA GLU A 305 -14.58 5.00 4.20
C GLU A 305 -13.44 4.55 3.28
N VAL A 306 -13.27 5.26 2.17
CA VAL A 306 -12.21 5.00 1.20
C VAL A 306 -11.03 5.91 1.51
N GLU A 307 -9.97 5.35 2.05
CA GLU A 307 -8.70 6.05 2.15
C GLU A 307 -7.79 5.65 0.99
N ILE A 308 -7.31 6.65 0.25
CA ILE A 308 -6.17 6.42 -0.64
C ILE A 308 -4.97 6.25 0.27
N ALA A 309 -4.46 5.03 0.35
CA ALA A 309 -3.31 4.75 1.17
C ALA A 309 -2.13 5.62 0.72
N LYS A 310 -1.69 6.50 1.58
CA LYS A 310 -0.40 7.14 1.43
C LYS A 310 0.67 6.10 1.74
N TRP A 311 1.06 5.33 0.75
CA TRP A 311 2.17 4.43 0.85
C TRP A 311 3.46 5.26 0.83
N VAL A 312 3.93 5.62 2.01
CA VAL A 312 5.13 6.43 2.15
C VAL A 312 6.34 5.51 2.13
N VAL A 313 7.24 5.74 1.20
CA VAL A 313 8.61 5.28 1.32
C VAL A 313 9.32 6.27 2.24
N ASN A 314 9.54 5.88 3.49
CA ASN A 314 10.26 6.71 4.44
C ASN A 314 11.72 6.85 4.00
N THR A 315 12.06 8.01 3.47
CA THR A 315 13.45 8.43 3.34
C THR A 315 13.95 8.84 4.71
N ILE A 316 14.78 8.00 5.34
CA ILE A 316 15.50 8.41 6.53
C ILE A 316 16.49 9.51 6.09
N THR A 317 16.16 10.75 6.41
CA THR A 317 17.14 11.84 6.30
C THR A 317 18.11 11.66 7.48
N PRO A 318 19.39 11.31 7.24
CA PRO A 318 20.34 11.24 8.34
C PRO A 318 20.50 12.64 8.90
N THR A 319 20.09 12.85 10.16
CA THR A 319 20.54 14.00 10.93
C THR A 319 22.01 13.77 11.21
N PHE A 320 22.87 14.45 10.50
CA PHE A 320 24.27 14.54 10.89
C PHE A 320 24.32 15.22 12.25
N GLY A 321 24.69 14.44 13.28
CA GLY A 321 24.97 14.99 14.58
C GLY A 321 26.00 16.10 14.43
N THR A 322 25.67 17.27 14.93
CA THR A 322 26.66 18.33 15.11
C THR A 322 27.78 17.76 15.97
N ASP A 323 28.97 17.74 15.42
CA ASP A 323 30.20 17.35 16.13
C ASP A 323 30.25 18.09 17.49
N PRO A 324 30.24 17.38 18.65
CA PRO A 324 30.23 18.00 19.96
C PRO A 324 31.60 18.60 20.33
N THR A 325 32.54 18.73 19.40
CA THR A 325 33.91 19.26 19.64
C THR A 325 34.26 20.48 18.81
N LYS A 326 33.28 21.37 18.56
CA LYS A 326 33.61 22.77 18.17
C LYS A 326 32.66 23.72 18.83
#